data_1e2c0d6387e07e0e770a38b827ffe647
#
_entry.id   1e2c0d6387e07e0e770a38b827ffe647
#
_cell.length_a   1.000
_cell.length_b   1.000
_cell.length_c   1.000
_cell.angle_alpha   90.00
_cell.angle_beta   90.00
_cell.angle_gamma   90.00
#
_symmetry.space_group_name_H-M   'P 1'
#
loop_
_entity.id
_entity.type
_entity.pdbx_description
1 polymer ?
#
loop_
_entity_poly.entity_id
_entity_poly.type
_entity_poly.pdbx_seq_one_letter_code
_entity_poly.pdbx_strand_id
1 'polypeptide(L)'
;VMSLGRIVDPHEAENILAQDQADLIGLGRTLIADPAWPNKTLGGHSHTIRPCVSGNGCWASLVVDGRLACENNPALADDIEIEGIPLDTADRRKIVVVGGGAAGMEAAWVAAARGHDVTLFEAGPDTGGGIRQFARLPGSEGLAGIVDFQSQAAKQHGVKIETGWRAGSNDIKAMAPDQVILATGASMIWPEQFPSEFEGEGIILTLPDLVESLGQSNGPQPGNIVVWDKDQSSATYDAVLWLAEKFGNVFLLTSQAGFAMSESLINRQGILHRLRLSKVKLLVSSKLTVTEADLTEGVVKYNDIATESRGRIENVSALTYASPRVPRLDLLPDLEAAGIVPHIIGDAQGPRRLVEAMSDGYKLGLKI
;
A
#
# COMPACT_ATOMS: atom_id res chain seq x y z
N VAL A 1 2.43 7.19 37.39
CA VAL A 1 2.73 6.14 36.38
C VAL A 1 2.55 6.75 35.00
N MET A 2 3.37 6.34 34.01
CA MET A 2 3.22 6.77 32.61
C MET A 2 2.80 5.57 31.77
N SER A 3 1.70 5.71 31.01
CA SER A 3 1.30 4.75 29.99
C SER A 3 1.95 5.09 28.66
N LEU A 4 2.53 4.08 27.99
CA LEU A 4 3.16 4.23 26.68
C LEU A 4 3.00 2.96 25.86
N GLY A 5 2.98 3.10 24.55
CA GLY A 5 2.91 1.96 23.62
C GLY A 5 1.71 2.04 22.69
N ARG A 6 1.95 2.45 21.43
CA ARG A 6 0.95 2.53 20.34
C ARG A 6 -0.30 3.39 20.63
N ILE A 7 -0.23 4.33 21.56
CA ILE A 7 -1.31 5.29 21.77
C ILE A 7 -1.25 6.29 20.60
N VAL A 8 -2.24 6.23 19.71
CA VAL A 8 -2.34 7.08 18.51
C VAL A 8 -3.61 7.92 18.50
N ASP A 9 -4.69 7.41 19.13
CA ASP A 9 -5.97 8.09 19.22
C ASP A 9 -6.01 8.97 20.51
N PRO A 10 -6.34 10.27 20.39
CA PRO A 10 -6.56 11.14 21.53
C PRO A 10 -7.61 10.63 22.52
N HIS A 11 -8.67 10.00 22.03
CA HIS A 11 -9.71 9.44 22.89
C HIS A 11 -9.20 8.26 23.72
N GLU A 12 -8.32 7.43 23.17
CA GLU A 12 -7.67 6.36 23.94
C GLU A 12 -6.80 6.96 25.06
N ALA A 13 -6.00 8.00 24.73
CA ALA A 13 -5.17 8.68 25.71
C ALA A 13 -6.01 9.29 26.85
N GLU A 14 -7.11 9.97 26.52
CA GLU A 14 -8.01 10.58 27.49
C GLU A 14 -8.69 9.51 28.38
N ASN A 15 -9.13 8.39 27.80
CA ASN A 15 -9.74 7.31 28.55
C ASN A 15 -8.77 6.68 29.58
N ILE A 16 -7.49 6.52 29.23
CA ILE A 16 -6.46 6.00 30.14
C ILE A 16 -6.31 6.92 31.36
N LEU A 17 -6.28 8.25 31.14
CA LEU A 17 -6.18 9.24 32.20
C LEU A 17 -7.46 9.31 33.04
N ALA A 18 -8.62 9.36 32.40
CA ALA A 18 -9.93 9.46 33.07
C ALA A 18 -10.28 8.25 33.93
N GLN A 19 -9.72 7.08 33.62
CA GLN A 19 -9.90 5.84 34.38
C GLN A 19 -8.79 5.59 35.41
N ASP A 20 -7.96 6.60 35.71
CA ASP A 20 -6.83 6.51 36.64
C ASP A 20 -5.86 5.34 36.37
N GLN A 21 -5.77 4.89 35.08
CA GLN A 21 -4.85 3.83 34.69
C GLN A 21 -3.40 4.34 34.58
N ALA A 22 -3.21 5.63 34.36
CA ALA A 22 -1.92 6.31 34.38
C ALA A 22 -2.09 7.82 34.68
N ASP A 23 -1.01 8.44 35.16
CA ASP A 23 -0.93 9.89 35.42
C ASP A 23 -0.48 10.68 34.20
N LEU A 24 0.23 10.03 33.28
CA LEU A 24 0.84 10.62 32.09
C LEU A 24 0.73 9.68 30.89
N ILE A 25 0.70 10.29 29.69
CA ILE A 25 0.75 9.57 28.42
C ILE A 25 2.10 9.82 27.74
N GLY A 26 2.81 8.75 27.40
CA GLY A 26 4.06 8.78 26.65
C GLY A 26 3.84 8.56 25.17
N LEU A 27 4.21 9.54 24.34
CA LEU A 27 4.07 9.48 22.89
C LEU A 27 5.45 9.43 22.20
N GLY A 28 5.70 8.41 21.40
CA GLY A 28 6.91 8.27 20.60
C GLY A 28 6.63 8.40 19.11
N ARG A 29 6.37 7.28 18.42
CA ARG A 29 6.10 7.25 16.97
C ARG A 29 4.89 8.09 16.57
N THR A 30 3.95 8.31 17.46
CA THR A 30 2.80 9.22 17.26
C THR A 30 3.27 10.64 16.96
N LEU A 31 4.29 11.15 17.68
CA LEU A 31 4.86 12.47 17.43
C LEU A 31 5.79 12.52 16.20
N ILE A 32 6.32 11.37 15.75
CA ILE A 32 7.01 11.27 14.45
C ILE A 32 5.99 11.39 13.31
N ALA A 33 4.81 10.82 13.48
CA ALA A 33 3.74 10.92 12.49
C ALA A 33 3.08 12.30 12.47
N ASP A 34 2.90 12.93 13.64
CA ASP A 34 2.32 14.27 13.78
C ASP A 34 2.87 14.96 15.03
N PRO A 35 3.85 15.87 14.91
CA PRO A 35 4.41 16.58 16.07
C PRO A 35 3.40 17.54 16.70
N ALA A 36 2.38 17.98 15.97
CA ALA A 36 1.31 18.84 16.46
C ALA A 36 0.17 18.09 17.15
N TRP A 37 0.29 16.76 17.31
CA TRP A 37 -0.75 15.91 17.91
C TRP A 37 -1.32 16.49 19.23
N PRO A 38 -0.51 16.91 20.22
CA PRO A 38 -1.04 17.46 21.47
C PRO A 38 -1.82 18.77 21.23
N ASN A 39 -1.31 19.66 20.40
CA ASN A 39 -1.94 20.94 20.10
C ASN A 39 -3.26 20.76 19.34
N LYS A 40 -3.29 19.84 18.37
CA LYS A 40 -4.51 19.48 17.62
C LYS A 40 -5.56 18.87 18.55
N THR A 41 -5.14 18.03 19.49
CA THR A 41 -6.03 17.42 20.49
C THR A 41 -6.64 18.47 21.40
N LEU A 42 -5.83 19.35 21.99
CA LEU A 42 -6.29 20.43 22.88
C LEU A 42 -7.18 21.44 22.15
N GLY A 43 -6.89 21.68 20.87
CA GLY A 43 -7.67 22.61 20.03
C GLY A 43 -8.97 22.05 19.46
N GLY A 44 -9.31 20.77 19.73
CA GLY A 44 -10.49 20.10 19.16
C GLY A 44 -10.34 19.74 17.68
N HIS A 45 -9.11 19.67 17.18
CA HIS A 45 -8.79 19.36 15.76
C HIS A 45 -8.25 17.96 15.57
N SER A 46 -8.65 17.00 16.42
CA SER A 46 -8.17 15.60 16.37
C SER A 46 -8.36 14.94 15.01
N HIS A 47 -9.36 15.32 14.24
CA HIS A 47 -9.63 14.83 12.90
C HIS A 47 -8.57 15.24 11.84
N THR A 48 -7.67 16.17 12.18
CA THR A 48 -6.55 16.60 11.32
C THR A 48 -5.22 15.95 11.69
N ILE A 49 -5.22 15.04 12.66
CA ILE A 49 -4.01 14.32 13.08
C ILE A 49 -3.63 13.29 12.03
N ARG A 50 -2.33 13.26 11.66
CA ARG A 50 -1.73 12.16 10.92
C ARG A 50 -1.46 10.99 11.88
N PRO A 51 -2.16 9.86 11.81
CA PRO A 51 -1.94 8.78 12.76
C PRO A 51 -0.66 8.00 12.47
N CYS A 52 -0.01 7.49 13.50
CA CYS A 52 1.04 6.49 13.32
C CYS A 52 0.42 5.15 12.91
N VAL A 53 0.76 4.65 11.73
CA VAL A 53 0.23 3.39 11.19
C VAL A 53 0.99 2.14 11.64
N SER A 54 2.01 2.32 12.48
CA SER A 54 2.80 1.23 13.09
C SER A 54 3.56 0.32 12.10
N GLY A 55 3.76 0.74 10.85
CA GLY A 55 4.48 -0.02 9.82
C GLY A 55 5.99 -0.14 10.06
N ASN A 56 6.53 0.59 11.08
CA ASN A 56 7.95 0.62 11.44
C ASN A 56 8.89 1.15 10.35
N GLY A 57 8.38 1.81 9.31
CA GLY A 57 9.19 2.45 8.27
C GLY A 57 10.18 3.46 8.82
N CYS A 58 9.82 4.17 9.92
CA CYS A 58 10.71 5.10 10.61
C CYS A 58 11.95 4.41 11.21
N TRP A 59 11.77 3.22 11.78
CA TRP A 59 12.89 2.43 12.29
C TRP A 59 13.73 1.84 11.15
N ALA A 60 13.06 1.29 10.13
CA ALA A 60 13.73 0.71 8.98
C ALA A 60 14.61 1.74 8.25
N SER A 61 14.10 2.94 7.98
CA SER A 61 14.85 4.01 7.32
C SER A 61 16.03 4.50 8.15
N LEU A 62 15.87 4.59 9.48
CA LEU A 62 16.97 4.97 10.36
C LEU A 62 18.13 3.97 10.31
N VAL A 63 17.82 2.67 10.27
CA VAL A 63 18.84 1.59 10.26
C VAL A 63 19.49 1.45 8.88
N VAL A 64 18.70 1.55 7.79
CA VAL A 64 19.17 1.32 6.42
C VAL A 64 19.76 2.59 5.81
N ASP A 65 19.04 3.71 5.94
CA ASP A 65 19.36 4.95 5.24
C ASP A 65 20.07 5.98 6.15
N GLY A 66 20.19 5.70 7.46
CA GLY A 66 20.76 6.61 8.46
C GLY A 66 19.91 7.87 8.69
N ARG A 67 18.71 7.94 8.13
CA ARG A 67 17.76 9.05 8.25
C ARG A 67 16.40 8.55 8.70
N LEU A 68 15.78 9.33 9.60
CA LEU A 68 14.40 9.07 10.00
C LEU A 68 13.45 9.45 8.87
N ALA A 69 12.55 8.54 8.49
CA ALA A 69 11.45 8.81 7.55
C ALA A 69 10.17 8.15 8.07
N CYS A 70 9.02 8.71 7.76
CA CYS A 70 7.72 8.19 8.21
C CYS A 70 6.85 7.85 7.01
N GLU A 71 6.14 6.72 7.08
CA GLU A 71 5.23 6.25 6.04
C GLU A 71 4.02 7.18 5.85
N ASN A 72 3.60 7.87 6.90
CA ASN A 72 2.45 8.79 6.86
C ASN A 72 2.83 10.27 7.00
N ASN A 73 4.08 10.61 7.30
CA ASN A 73 4.53 11.99 7.42
C ASN A 73 5.73 12.26 6.49
N PRO A 74 5.49 12.62 5.23
CA PRO A 74 6.56 12.95 4.30
C PRO A 74 7.24 14.30 4.58
N ALA A 75 6.64 15.16 5.43
CA ALA A 75 7.21 16.44 5.86
C ALA A 75 8.18 16.30 7.04
N LEU A 76 8.39 15.09 7.57
CA LEU A 76 9.20 14.86 8.76
C LEU A 76 10.59 15.50 8.65
N ALA A 77 10.91 16.36 9.65
CA ALA A 77 12.13 17.14 9.73
C ALA A 77 12.30 18.23 8.65
N ASP A 78 11.21 18.64 7.98
CA ASP A 78 11.15 19.81 7.13
C ASP A 78 10.58 21.00 7.93
N ASP A 79 11.01 22.23 7.64
CA ASP A 79 10.48 23.45 8.31
C ASP A 79 8.97 23.58 8.10
N ILE A 80 8.45 23.14 6.95
CA ILE A 80 7.02 23.12 6.62
C ILE A 80 6.20 22.23 7.58
N GLU A 81 6.81 21.24 8.20
CA GLU A 81 6.14 20.40 9.21
C GLU A 81 5.59 21.24 10.38
N ILE A 82 6.29 22.32 10.74
CA ILE A 82 5.95 23.22 11.85
C ILE A 82 5.21 24.45 11.34
N GLU A 83 5.67 25.05 10.26
CA GLU A 83 5.15 26.30 9.72
C GLU A 83 3.88 26.14 8.88
N GLY A 84 3.60 24.91 8.43
CA GLY A 84 2.49 24.57 7.53
C GLY A 84 2.83 24.82 6.05
N ILE A 85 1.96 24.33 5.17
CA ILE A 85 2.14 24.44 3.73
C ILE A 85 1.90 25.89 3.29
N PRO A 86 2.88 26.55 2.65
CA PRO A 86 2.75 27.93 2.22
C PRO A 86 1.74 28.07 1.07
N LEU A 87 0.85 29.06 1.16
CA LEU A 87 -0.06 29.39 0.07
C LEU A 87 0.71 30.00 -1.11
N ASP A 88 0.44 29.53 -2.32
CA ASP A 88 0.88 30.14 -3.56
C ASP A 88 -0.32 30.74 -4.29
N THR A 89 -0.69 31.97 -3.89
CA THR A 89 -1.85 32.68 -4.46
C THR A 89 -1.50 33.43 -5.75
N ALA A 90 -0.21 33.60 -6.05
CA ALA A 90 0.24 34.37 -7.21
C ALA A 90 0.20 33.58 -8.53
N ASP A 91 0.33 32.25 -8.47
CA ASP A 91 0.37 31.36 -9.64
C ASP A 91 -0.62 30.19 -9.48
N ARG A 92 -1.92 30.54 -9.33
CA ARG A 92 -2.97 29.52 -9.20
C ARG A 92 -3.13 28.74 -10.51
N ARG A 93 -2.92 27.43 -10.46
CA ARG A 93 -2.96 26.50 -11.59
C ARG A 93 -4.13 25.53 -11.49
N LYS A 94 -4.55 25.03 -12.64
CA LYS A 94 -5.49 23.94 -12.78
C LYS A 94 -4.71 22.63 -12.95
N ILE A 95 -4.83 21.73 -11.97
CA ILE A 95 -4.06 20.49 -11.89
C ILE A 95 -5.00 19.30 -12.03
N VAL A 96 -4.64 18.35 -12.89
CA VAL A 96 -5.32 17.07 -13.01
C VAL A 96 -4.41 15.97 -12.50
N VAL A 97 -4.90 15.19 -11.54
CA VAL A 97 -4.23 14.00 -10.99
C VAL A 97 -4.95 12.75 -11.46
N VAL A 98 -4.23 11.78 -12.01
CA VAL A 98 -4.77 10.50 -12.46
C VAL A 98 -4.22 9.40 -11.56
N GLY A 99 -5.11 8.80 -10.76
CA GLY A 99 -4.82 7.77 -9.76
C GLY A 99 -4.91 8.30 -8.33
N GLY A 100 -5.85 7.75 -7.58
CA GLY A 100 -6.16 8.10 -6.18
C GLY A 100 -5.45 7.22 -5.15
N GLY A 101 -4.28 6.64 -5.49
CA GLY A 101 -3.41 5.94 -4.54
C GLY A 101 -2.66 6.90 -3.62
N ALA A 102 -1.76 6.38 -2.78
CA ALA A 102 -1.01 7.16 -1.79
C ALA A 102 -0.32 8.40 -2.36
N ALA A 103 0.42 8.24 -3.46
CA ALA A 103 1.17 9.34 -4.06
C ALA A 103 0.26 10.39 -4.70
N GLY A 104 -0.79 9.95 -5.42
CA GLY A 104 -1.73 10.85 -6.07
C GLY A 104 -2.57 11.65 -5.11
N MET A 105 -3.09 11.01 -4.06
CA MET A 105 -3.84 11.69 -3.00
C MET A 105 -2.95 12.69 -2.25
N GLU A 106 -1.69 12.31 -1.94
CA GLU A 106 -0.75 13.22 -1.27
C GLU A 106 -0.46 14.45 -2.14
N ALA A 107 -0.16 14.25 -3.43
CA ALA A 107 0.08 15.35 -4.36
C ALA A 107 -1.15 16.26 -4.51
N ALA A 108 -2.33 15.66 -4.60
CA ALA A 108 -3.57 16.39 -4.81
C ALA A 108 -3.91 17.33 -3.66
N TRP A 109 -3.90 16.83 -2.41
CA TRP A 109 -4.25 17.67 -1.27
C TRP A 109 -3.18 18.72 -0.98
N VAL A 110 -1.88 18.39 -1.16
CA VAL A 110 -0.77 19.35 -0.94
C VAL A 110 -0.85 20.50 -1.96
N ALA A 111 -1.05 20.18 -3.25
CA ALA A 111 -1.21 21.19 -4.27
C ALA A 111 -2.46 22.06 -4.02
N ALA A 112 -3.57 21.46 -3.58
CA ALA A 112 -4.78 22.20 -3.24
C ALA A 112 -4.58 23.11 -1.99
N ALA A 113 -3.82 22.63 -0.99
CA ALA A 113 -3.44 23.44 0.18
C ALA A 113 -2.62 24.66 -0.20
N ARG A 114 -1.84 24.60 -1.29
CA ARG A 114 -1.13 25.75 -1.87
C ARG A 114 -2.04 26.74 -2.62
N GLY A 115 -3.30 26.39 -2.85
CA GLY A 115 -4.28 27.24 -3.49
C GLY A 115 -4.59 26.90 -4.95
N HIS A 116 -4.07 25.80 -5.48
CA HIS A 116 -4.36 25.34 -6.85
C HIS A 116 -5.76 24.72 -6.97
N ASP A 117 -6.34 24.72 -8.19
CA ASP A 117 -7.62 24.04 -8.51
C ASP A 117 -7.31 22.60 -8.94
N VAL A 118 -7.54 21.63 -8.05
CA VAL A 118 -7.13 20.25 -8.26
C VAL A 118 -8.34 19.34 -8.50
N THR A 119 -8.29 18.58 -9.59
CA THR A 119 -9.22 17.48 -9.86
C THR A 119 -8.47 16.16 -9.92
N LEU A 120 -8.92 15.17 -9.17
CA LEU A 120 -8.34 13.83 -9.12
C LEU A 120 -9.33 12.83 -9.70
N PHE A 121 -8.87 12.00 -10.64
CA PHE A 121 -9.61 10.85 -11.19
C PHE A 121 -9.07 9.55 -10.60
N GLU A 122 -9.99 8.71 -10.12
CA GLU A 122 -9.71 7.35 -9.65
C GLU A 122 -10.61 6.34 -10.37
N ALA A 123 -9.99 5.31 -10.95
CA ALA A 123 -10.70 4.28 -11.70
C ALA A 123 -11.54 3.35 -10.80
N GLY A 124 -11.10 3.14 -9.57
CA GLY A 124 -11.82 2.36 -8.56
C GLY A 124 -12.96 3.14 -7.93
N PRO A 125 -13.84 2.45 -7.17
CA PRO A 125 -14.95 3.09 -6.48
C PRO A 125 -14.51 4.01 -5.33
N ASP A 126 -13.31 3.80 -4.80
CA ASP A 126 -12.74 4.50 -3.65
C ASP A 126 -11.29 4.89 -3.88
N THR A 127 -10.83 5.96 -3.22
CA THR A 127 -9.42 6.34 -3.15
C THR A 127 -8.64 5.46 -2.18
N GLY A 128 -7.30 5.49 -2.24
CA GLY A 128 -6.39 4.76 -1.37
C GLY A 128 -5.62 3.63 -2.07
N GLY A 129 -6.11 3.17 -3.24
CA GLY A 129 -5.42 2.16 -4.04
C GLY A 129 -5.00 0.93 -3.24
N GLY A 130 -3.76 0.46 -3.41
CA GLY A 130 -3.23 -0.70 -2.71
C GLY A 130 -3.25 -0.59 -1.18
N ILE A 131 -3.13 0.62 -0.60
CA ILE A 131 -3.21 0.80 0.86
C ILE A 131 -4.58 0.36 1.37
N ARG A 132 -5.67 0.75 0.68
CA ARG A 132 -7.03 0.37 1.09
C ARG A 132 -7.25 -1.13 1.02
N GLN A 133 -6.67 -1.81 0.02
CA GLN A 133 -6.74 -3.27 -0.09
C GLN A 133 -6.03 -3.94 1.10
N PHE A 134 -4.82 -3.49 1.43
CA PHE A 134 -4.02 -4.07 2.51
C PHE A 134 -4.55 -3.72 3.91
N ALA A 135 -5.13 -2.53 4.10
CA ALA A 135 -5.74 -2.13 5.36
C ALA A 135 -6.91 -3.04 5.81
N ARG A 136 -7.44 -3.87 4.92
CA ARG A 136 -8.49 -4.88 5.24
C ARG A 136 -7.91 -6.18 5.81
N LEU A 137 -6.59 -6.35 5.76
CA LEU A 137 -5.93 -7.55 6.25
C LEU A 137 -5.62 -7.46 7.75
N PRO A 138 -5.74 -8.59 8.48
CA PRO A 138 -5.43 -8.63 9.90
C PRO A 138 -4.00 -8.16 10.23
N GLY A 139 -3.89 -7.19 11.12
CA GLY A 139 -2.63 -6.59 11.53
C GLY A 139 -2.16 -5.40 10.69
N SER A 140 -2.86 -5.10 9.60
CA SER A 140 -2.58 -3.96 8.69
C SER A 140 -3.65 -2.86 8.75
N GLU A 141 -4.64 -2.98 9.66
CA GLU A 141 -5.79 -2.06 9.78
C GLU A 141 -5.36 -0.60 9.98
N GLY A 142 -4.22 -0.39 10.64
CA GLY A 142 -3.66 0.95 10.86
C GLY A 142 -3.35 1.72 9.57
N LEU A 143 -3.13 1.02 8.45
CA LEU A 143 -2.89 1.65 7.15
C LEU A 143 -4.10 2.46 6.66
N ALA A 144 -5.33 2.12 7.09
CA ALA A 144 -6.53 2.90 6.78
C ALA A 144 -6.38 4.37 7.20
N GLY A 145 -5.67 4.64 8.29
CA GLY A 145 -5.41 5.99 8.79
C GLY A 145 -4.67 6.90 7.79
N ILE A 146 -3.90 6.35 6.84
CA ILE A 146 -3.30 7.14 5.76
C ILE A 146 -4.38 7.64 4.82
N VAL A 147 -5.25 6.72 4.37
CA VAL A 147 -6.33 7.03 3.41
C VAL A 147 -7.33 7.99 4.04
N ASP A 148 -7.67 7.78 5.31
CA ASP A 148 -8.61 8.63 6.04
C ASP A 148 -8.06 10.05 6.19
N PHE A 149 -6.79 10.20 6.59
CA PHE A 149 -6.12 11.49 6.67
C PHE A 149 -6.10 12.20 5.31
N GLN A 150 -5.63 11.53 4.25
CA GLN A 150 -5.54 12.10 2.91
C GLN A 150 -6.91 12.51 2.37
N SER A 151 -7.93 11.69 2.60
CA SER A 151 -9.31 11.99 2.19
C SER A 151 -9.86 13.22 2.92
N GLN A 152 -9.60 13.33 4.22
CA GLN A 152 -10.00 14.49 5.02
C GLN A 152 -9.27 15.76 4.58
N ALA A 153 -7.94 15.68 4.37
CA ALA A 153 -7.15 16.80 3.88
C ALA A 153 -7.58 17.26 2.48
N ALA A 154 -7.82 16.32 1.55
CA ALA A 154 -8.32 16.62 0.22
C ALA A 154 -9.67 17.35 0.26
N LYS A 155 -10.59 16.88 1.10
CA LYS A 155 -11.90 17.53 1.31
C LYS A 155 -11.75 18.92 1.91
N GLN A 156 -10.90 19.09 2.92
CA GLN A 156 -10.65 20.36 3.59
C GLN A 156 -10.12 21.43 2.62
N HIS A 157 -9.24 21.03 1.69
CA HIS A 157 -8.63 21.92 0.71
C HIS A 157 -9.37 21.98 -0.63
N GLY A 158 -10.53 21.35 -0.74
CA GLY A 158 -11.44 21.49 -1.90
C GLY A 158 -10.98 20.73 -3.15
N VAL A 159 -10.24 19.63 -2.99
CA VAL A 159 -9.93 18.73 -4.12
C VAL A 159 -11.21 18.12 -4.66
N LYS A 160 -11.43 18.20 -5.97
CA LYS A 160 -12.52 17.51 -6.66
C LYS A 160 -12.08 16.09 -6.95
N ILE A 161 -12.74 15.10 -6.35
CA ILE A 161 -12.43 13.69 -6.51
C ILE A 161 -13.53 13.01 -7.30
N GLU A 162 -13.17 12.41 -8.45
CA GLU A 162 -14.06 11.66 -9.34
C GLU A 162 -13.65 10.18 -9.28
N THR A 163 -14.41 9.37 -8.55
CA THR A 163 -14.18 7.91 -8.42
C THR A 163 -15.02 7.10 -9.40
N GLY A 164 -14.64 5.85 -9.67
CA GLY A 164 -15.29 4.99 -10.65
C GLY A 164 -15.06 5.45 -12.10
N TRP A 165 -14.11 6.33 -12.33
CA TRP A 165 -13.83 6.92 -13.64
C TRP A 165 -12.39 6.69 -14.07
N ARG A 166 -12.20 5.80 -15.02
CA ARG A 166 -10.91 5.62 -15.71
C ARG A 166 -10.77 6.72 -16.77
N ALA A 167 -10.19 7.86 -16.35
CA ALA A 167 -9.97 9.01 -17.24
C ALA A 167 -9.05 8.65 -18.39
N GLY A 168 -9.45 8.99 -19.62
CA GLY A 168 -8.63 8.91 -20.81
C GLY A 168 -7.98 10.26 -21.15
N SER A 169 -7.12 10.27 -22.18
CA SER A 169 -6.46 11.50 -22.65
C SER A 169 -7.43 12.58 -23.09
N ASN A 170 -8.59 12.21 -23.66
CA ASN A 170 -9.63 13.15 -24.06
C ASN A 170 -10.31 13.83 -22.87
N ASP A 171 -10.57 13.10 -21.78
CA ASP A 171 -11.14 13.65 -20.55
C ASP A 171 -10.22 14.70 -19.95
N ILE A 172 -8.93 14.37 -19.88
CA ILE A 172 -7.89 15.26 -19.35
C ILE A 172 -7.77 16.51 -20.22
N LYS A 173 -7.71 16.34 -21.54
CA LYS A 173 -7.62 17.43 -22.52
C LYS A 173 -8.82 18.40 -22.44
N ALA A 174 -10.03 17.86 -22.28
CA ALA A 174 -11.25 18.67 -22.15
C ALA A 174 -11.23 19.59 -20.92
N MET A 175 -10.46 19.22 -19.90
CA MET A 175 -10.28 20.05 -18.72
C MET A 175 -9.30 21.21 -18.94
N ALA A 176 -8.52 21.22 -20.01
CA ALA A 176 -7.45 22.21 -20.27
C ALA A 176 -6.58 22.48 -19.03
N PRO A 177 -5.92 21.46 -18.47
CA PRO A 177 -5.11 21.61 -17.26
C PRO A 177 -3.78 22.33 -17.56
N ASP A 178 -3.27 23.08 -16.58
CA ASP A 178 -1.92 23.65 -16.63
C ASP A 178 -0.86 22.59 -16.32
N GLN A 179 -1.20 21.59 -15.47
CA GLN A 179 -0.33 20.49 -15.07
C GLN A 179 -1.12 19.19 -14.98
N VAL A 180 -0.46 18.08 -15.35
CA VAL A 180 -1.01 16.72 -15.22
C VAL A 180 -0.05 15.87 -14.39
N ILE A 181 -0.60 15.11 -13.45
CA ILE A 181 0.13 14.17 -12.59
C ILE A 181 -0.37 12.76 -12.86
N LEU A 182 0.50 11.84 -13.28
CA LEU A 182 0.23 10.42 -13.37
C LEU A 182 0.72 9.70 -12.12
N ALA A 183 -0.24 9.19 -11.34
CA ALA A 183 -0.03 8.38 -10.15
C ALA A 183 -0.78 7.04 -10.28
N THR A 184 -0.77 6.47 -11.48
CA THR A 184 -1.56 5.30 -11.92
C THR A 184 -1.10 3.97 -11.29
N GLY A 185 -0.02 4.00 -10.50
CA GLY A 185 0.47 2.83 -9.80
C GLY A 185 1.20 1.83 -10.69
N ALA A 186 1.19 0.56 -10.28
CA ALA A 186 1.89 -0.52 -10.96
C ALA A 186 1.07 -1.82 -10.96
N SER A 187 1.40 -2.73 -11.87
CA SER A 187 0.82 -4.06 -11.98
C SER A 187 1.86 -5.14 -11.69
N MET A 188 1.45 -6.26 -11.11
CA MET A 188 2.29 -7.43 -10.94
C MET A 188 2.63 -8.04 -12.30
N ILE A 189 3.89 -8.52 -12.44
CA ILE A 189 4.35 -9.23 -13.64
C ILE A 189 3.84 -10.66 -13.59
N TRP A 190 3.33 -11.15 -14.72
CA TRP A 190 2.99 -12.56 -14.84
C TRP A 190 4.22 -13.45 -14.60
N PRO A 191 4.15 -14.44 -13.70
CA PRO A 191 5.31 -15.31 -13.45
C PRO A 191 5.63 -16.22 -14.64
N GLU A 192 6.89 -16.26 -15.06
CA GLU A 192 7.37 -17.11 -16.16
C GLU A 192 7.18 -18.62 -15.92
N GLN A 193 6.91 -19.02 -14.66
CA GLN A 193 6.65 -20.39 -14.26
C GLN A 193 5.20 -20.82 -14.51
N PHE A 194 4.34 -19.88 -14.83
CA PHE A 194 2.93 -20.15 -15.10
C PHE A 194 2.69 -20.25 -16.62
N PRO A 195 1.76 -21.09 -17.05
CA PRO A 195 1.38 -21.19 -18.45
C PRO A 195 0.90 -19.84 -18.97
N SER A 196 1.48 -19.38 -20.08
CA SER A 196 1.18 -18.05 -20.65
C SER A 196 -0.25 -17.92 -21.16
N GLU A 197 -0.88 -19.05 -21.51
CA GLU A 197 -2.28 -19.13 -21.95
C GLU A 197 -3.30 -18.73 -20.86
N PHE A 198 -2.88 -18.68 -19.59
CA PHE A 198 -3.73 -18.26 -18.48
C PHE A 198 -3.55 -16.79 -18.11
N GLU A 199 -2.60 -16.09 -18.73
CA GLU A 199 -2.39 -14.67 -18.46
C GLU A 199 -3.61 -13.86 -18.92
N GLY A 200 -4.22 -13.13 -17.97
CA GLY A 200 -5.40 -12.32 -18.24
C GLY A 200 -6.74 -13.06 -18.26
N GLU A 201 -6.75 -14.39 -18.21
CA GLU A 201 -7.99 -15.20 -18.28
C GLU A 201 -8.77 -15.26 -16.94
N GLY A 202 -8.24 -14.66 -15.87
CA GLY A 202 -8.88 -14.67 -14.55
C GLY A 202 -8.86 -16.02 -13.82
N ILE A 203 -8.14 -17.02 -14.36
CA ILE A 203 -8.00 -18.36 -13.76
C ILE A 203 -6.99 -18.33 -12.60
N ILE A 204 -5.87 -17.64 -12.81
CA ILE A 204 -4.86 -17.41 -11.80
C ILE A 204 -4.84 -15.90 -11.51
N LEU A 205 -5.35 -15.50 -10.35
CA LEU A 205 -5.41 -14.13 -9.94
C LEU A 205 -4.10 -13.71 -9.26
N THR A 206 -3.77 -12.42 -9.30
CA THR A 206 -2.77 -11.86 -8.39
C THR A 206 -3.25 -12.04 -6.95
N LEU A 207 -2.34 -12.08 -5.99
CA LEU A 207 -2.72 -12.23 -4.58
C LEU A 207 -3.67 -11.12 -4.08
N PRO A 208 -3.47 -9.83 -4.41
CA PRO A 208 -4.44 -8.77 -4.07
C PRO A 208 -5.83 -8.99 -4.69
N ASP A 209 -5.90 -9.38 -5.97
CA ASP A 209 -7.18 -9.59 -6.65
C ASP A 209 -7.93 -10.81 -6.07
N LEU A 210 -7.20 -11.86 -5.72
CA LEU A 210 -7.77 -13.02 -5.03
C LEU A 210 -8.32 -12.65 -3.65
N VAL A 211 -7.56 -11.87 -2.87
CA VAL A 211 -8.01 -11.38 -1.56
C VAL A 211 -9.28 -10.55 -1.69
N GLU A 212 -9.37 -9.67 -2.68
CA GLU A 212 -10.56 -8.86 -2.94
C GLU A 212 -11.76 -9.74 -3.32
N SER A 213 -11.57 -10.69 -4.22
CA SER A 213 -12.59 -11.66 -4.65
C SER A 213 -13.13 -12.48 -3.47
N LEU A 214 -12.24 -13.00 -2.62
CA LEU A 214 -12.59 -13.80 -1.44
C LEU A 214 -13.14 -12.96 -0.28
N GLY A 215 -12.85 -11.66 -0.24
CA GLY A 215 -13.36 -10.74 0.78
C GLY A 215 -14.88 -10.65 0.79
N GLN A 216 -15.53 -10.95 -0.34
CA GLN A 216 -16.98 -11.02 -0.49
C GLN A 216 -17.56 -12.38 -0.08
N SER A 217 -16.71 -13.39 0.14
CA SER A 217 -17.14 -14.77 0.49
C SER A 217 -17.13 -14.98 1.99
N ASN A 218 -18.27 -15.40 2.54
CA ASN A 218 -18.37 -15.79 3.94
C ASN A 218 -18.15 -17.30 4.09
N GLY A 219 -17.11 -17.70 4.80
CA GLY A 219 -16.87 -19.10 5.19
C GLY A 219 -15.59 -19.72 4.64
N PRO A 220 -15.30 -20.97 5.07
CA PRO A 220 -14.12 -21.71 4.64
C PRO A 220 -14.17 -22.03 3.14
N GLN A 221 -13.00 -21.96 2.51
CA GLN A 221 -12.80 -22.35 1.12
C GLN A 221 -12.38 -23.83 1.03
N PRO A 222 -12.83 -24.56 0.02
CA PRO A 222 -12.44 -25.96 -0.14
C PRO A 222 -10.98 -26.09 -0.60
N GLY A 223 -10.37 -27.23 -0.31
CA GLY A 223 -9.06 -27.61 -0.84
C GLY A 223 -7.88 -26.84 -0.23
N ASN A 224 -6.79 -26.88 -0.96
CA ASN A 224 -5.54 -26.22 -0.62
C ASN A 224 -5.33 -25.00 -1.51
N ILE A 225 -4.68 -23.97 -0.97
CA ILE A 225 -4.20 -22.85 -1.78
C ILE A 225 -2.69 -22.84 -1.86
N VAL A 226 -2.16 -22.51 -3.04
CA VAL A 226 -0.74 -22.29 -3.29
C VAL A 226 -0.51 -20.82 -3.59
N VAL A 227 0.42 -20.21 -2.85
CA VAL A 227 0.86 -18.83 -3.03
C VAL A 227 2.30 -18.83 -3.50
N TRP A 228 2.56 -18.28 -4.70
CA TRP A 228 3.89 -18.08 -5.25
C TRP A 228 4.39 -16.69 -4.91
N ASP A 229 5.37 -16.61 -4.01
CA ASP A 229 5.91 -15.36 -3.51
C ASP A 229 7.26 -15.01 -4.16
N LYS A 230 7.29 -13.91 -4.92
CA LYS A 230 8.49 -13.30 -5.51
C LYS A 230 8.64 -11.82 -5.13
N ASP A 231 7.66 -11.19 -4.49
CA ASP A 231 7.75 -9.78 -4.10
C ASP A 231 8.29 -9.59 -2.68
N GLN A 232 8.17 -10.60 -1.82
CA GLN A 232 8.72 -10.64 -0.46
C GLN A 232 8.24 -9.49 0.46
N SER A 233 7.07 -8.91 0.17
CA SER A 233 6.54 -7.75 0.90
C SER A 233 5.72 -8.15 2.13
N SER A 234 5.66 -7.27 3.14
CA SER A 234 4.79 -7.45 4.33
C SER A 234 3.34 -7.72 3.94
N ALA A 235 2.83 -7.05 2.92
CA ALA A 235 1.47 -7.20 2.43
C ALA A 235 1.17 -8.63 1.95
N THR A 236 2.13 -9.27 1.29
CA THR A 236 2.01 -10.68 0.87
C THR A 236 1.83 -11.60 2.07
N TYR A 237 2.58 -11.39 3.14
CA TYR A 237 2.51 -12.26 4.32
C TYR A 237 1.24 -12.03 5.13
N ASP A 238 0.75 -10.80 5.22
CA ASP A 238 -0.54 -10.50 5.88
C ASP A 238 -1.69 -11.14 5.10
N ALA A 239 -1.66 -11.11 3.76
CA ALA A 239 -2.61 -11.81 2.91
C ALA A 239 -2.55 -13.33 3.08
N VAL A 240 -1.34 -13.91 3.16
CA VAL A 240 -1.14 -15.35 3.39
C VAL A 240 -1.69 -15.78 4.75
N LEU A 241 -1.49 -14.99 5.79
CA LEU A 241 -2.04 -15.25 7.12
C LEU A 241 -3.57 -15.21 7.12
N TRP A 242 -4.16 -14.23 6.43
CA TRP A 242 -5.59 -14.14 6.25
C TRP A 242 -6.15 -15.34 5.44
N LEU A 243 -5.45 -15.79 4.40
CA LEU A 243 -5.82 -16.99 3.65
C LEU A 243 -5.77 -18.26 4.53
N ALA A 244 -4.87 -18.32 5.52
CA ALA A 244 -4.79 -19.44 6.45
C ALA A 244 -6.00 -19.56 7.39
N GLU A 245 -6.79 -18.50 7.52
CA GLU A 245 -8.09 -18.54 8.24
C GLU A 245 -9.21 -19.06 7.35
N LYS A 246 -9.05 -18.97 6.00
CA LYS A 246 -10.08 -19.36 5.03
C LYS A 246 -9.87 -20.75 4.42
N PHE A 247 -8.63 -21.18 4.22
CA PHE A 247 -8.31 -22.48 3.61
C PHE A 247 -7.82 -23.50 4.64
N GLY A 248 -8.07 -24.77 4.38
CA GLY A 248 -7.59 -25.87 5.25
C GLY A 248 -6.07 -25.95 5.32
N ASN A 249 -5.38 -25.73 4.19
CA ASN A 249 -3.92 -25.59 4.11
C ASN A 249 -3.54 -24.48 3.13
N VAL A 250 -2.55 -23.69 3.52
CA VAL A 250 -1.88 -22.71 2.67
C VAL A 250 -0.44 -23.14 2.45
N PHE A 251 -0.02 -23.24 1.22
CA PHE A 251 1.36 -23.51 0.84
C PHE A 251 1.96 -22.22 0.31
N LEU A 252 2.95 -21.69 1.02
CA LEU A 252 3.69 -20.49 0.60
C LEU A 252 5.03 -20.94 0.03
N LEU A 253 5.24 -20.69 -1.26
CA LEU A 253 6.46 -21.06 -1.98
C LEU A 253 7.23 -19.84 -2.44
N THR A 254 8.55 -19.93 -2.38
CA THR A 254 9.43 -18.90 -2.96
C THR A 254 10.70 -19.55 -3.54
N SER A 255 11.25 -18.97 -4.59
CA SER A 255 12.57 -19.35 -5.12
C SER A 255 13.74 -18.84 -4.27
N GLN A 256 13.47 -17.92 -3.33
CA GLN A 256 14.45 -17.38 -2.42
C GLN A 256 14.82 -18.37 -1.32
N ALA A 257 16.00 -18.17 -0.70
CA ALA A 257 16.47 -18.98 0.44
C ALA A 257 15.69 -18.72 1.74
N GLY A 258 14.76 -17.75 1.75
CA GLY A 258 13.95 -17.40 2.92
C GLY A 258 12.82 -16.46 2.54
N PHE A 259 11.94 -16.21 3.50
CA PHE A 259 10.82 -15.28 3.37
C PHE A 259 11.14 -13.92 3.96
N ALA A 260 10.47 -12.87 3.48
CA ALA A 260 10.60 -11.49 3.93
C ALA A 260 12.04 -10.96 3.85
N MET A 261 12.78 -11.35 2.82
CA MET A 261 14.20 -10.99 2.67
C MET A 261 14.39 -9.51 2.32
N SER A 262 13.37 -8.86 1.74
CA SER A 262 13.36 -7.42 1.44
C SER A 262 12.90 -6.55 2.61
N GLU A 263 12.38 -7.17 3.69
CA GLU A 263 11.88 -6.46 4.85
C GLU A 263 12.99 -6.09 5.84
N SER A 264 12.74 -5.05 6.64
CA SER A 264 13.61 -4.71 7.76
C SER A 264 13.71 -5.88 8.74
N LEU A 265 14.84 -6.00 9.46
CA LEU A 265 15.06 -7.10 10.40
C LEU A 265 13.92 -7.27 11.40
N ILE A 266 13.37 -6.16 11.92
CA ILE A 266 12.28 -6.17 12.91
C ILE A 266 11.00 -6.70 12.28
N ASN A 267 10.62 -6.18 11.12
CA ASN A 267 9.41 -6.62 10.41
C ASN A 267 9.55 -8.09 10.02
N ARG A 268 10.71 -8.48 9.48
CA ARG A 268 11.01 -9.86 9.10
C ARG A 268 10.87 -10.83 10.28
N GLN A 269 11.41 -10.49 11.45
CA GLN A 269 11.26 -11.33 12.63
C GLN A 269 9.79 -11.50 13.05
N GLY A 270 9.02 -10.40 13.03
CA GLY A 270 7.59 -10.43 13.33
C GLY A 270 6.80 -11.27 12.34
N ILE A 271 7.07 -11.12 11.03
CA ILE A 271 6.46 -11.92 9.96
C ILE A 271 6.75 -13.40 10.15
N LEU A 272 8.03 -13.77 10.29
CA LEU A 272 8.44 -15.17 10.45
C LEU A 272 7.86 -15.80 11.71
N HIS A 273 7.73 -15.02 12.80
CA HIS A 273 7.08 -15.49 14.03
C HIS A 273 5.60 -15.81 13.79
N ARG A 274 4.84 -14.90 13.16
CA ARG A 274 3.42 -15.12 12.84
C ARG A 274 3.22 -16.30 11.88
N LEU A 275 4.05 -16.41 10.84
CA LEU A 275 4.00 -17.54 9.90
C LEU A 275 4.25 -18.89 10.59
N ARG A 276 5.21 -18.96 11.54
CA ARG A 276 5.49 -20.18 12.32
C ARG A 276 4.34 -20.59 13.24
N LEU A 277 3.59 -19.63 13.76
CA LEU A 277 2.43 -19.89 14.63
C LEU A 277 1.17 -20.25 13.81
N SER A 278 1.19 -20.00 12.52
CA SER A 278 0.08 -20.28 11.61
C SER A 278 0.13 -21.72 11.06
N LYS A 279 -0.92 -22.10 10.32
CA LYS A 279 -0.98 -23.38 9.59
C LYS A 279 -0.33 -23.34 8.20
N VAL A 280 0.41 -22.27 7.88
CA VAL A 280 1.06 -22.08 6.59
C VAL A 280 2.24 -23.04 6.44
N LYS A 281 2.29 -23.77 5.34
CA LYS A 281 3.41 -24.64 4.97
C LYS A 281 4.41 -23.83 4.14
N LEU A 282 5.62 -23.68 4.66
CA LEU A 282 6.67 -22.82 4.11
C LEU A 282 7.64 -23.63 3.27
N LEU A 283 7.77 -23.30 1.98
CA LEU A 283 8.64 -23.97 1.01
C LEU A 283 9.56 -22.93 0.38
N VAL A 284 10.80 -22.87 0.86
CA VAL A 284 11.87 -22.00 0.33
C VAL A 284 12.65 -22.69 -0.78
N SER A 285 13.51 -21.97 -1.48
CA SER A 285 14.37 -22.51 -2.55
C SER A 285 13.59 -23.41 -3.54
N SER A 286 12.34 -23.07 -3.81
CA SER A 286 11.45 -23.88 -4.63
C SER A 286 11.24 -23.23 -6.00
N LYS A 287 11.17 -24.06 -7.03
CA LYS A 287 10.79 -23.65 -8.40
C LYS A 287 9.49 -24.37 -8.77
N LEU A 288 8.47 -23.61 -9.11
CA LEU A 288 7.21 -24.17 -9.62
C LEU A 288 7.41 -24.75 -11.02
N THR A 289 6.72 -25.86 -11.26
CA THR A 289 6.55 -26.47 -12.57
C THR A 289 5.08 -26.81 -12.73
N VAL A 290 4.32 -25.91 -13.34
CA VAL A 290 2.87 -26.01 -13.45
C VAL A 290 2.50 -26.09 -14.92
N THR A 291 1.67 -27.05 -15.29
CA THR A 291 1.07 -27.20 -16.63
C THR A 291 -0.45 -27.02 -16.54
N GLU A 292 -1.09 -26.76 -17.66
CA GLU A 292 -2.56 -26.72 -17.76
C GLU A 292 -3.22 -28.00 -17.21
N ALA A 293 -2.66 -29.15 -17.58
CA ALA A 293 -3.16 -30.44 -17.11
C ALA A 293 -3.06 -30.59 -15.58
N ASP A 294 -1.95 -30.12 -14.99
CA ASP A 294 -1.77 -30.15 -13.55
C ASP A 294 -2.83 -29.30 -12.83
N LEU A 295 -3.11 -28.10 -13.33
CA LEU A 295 -4.13 -27.22 -12.75
C LEU A 295 -5.53 -27.78 -12.87
N THR A 296 -5.84 -28.42 -14.02
CA THR A 296 -7.12 -29.08 -14.23
C THR A 296 -7.32 -30.26 -13.25
N GLU A 297 -6.25 -30.98 -12.90
CA GLU A 297 -6.25 -32.02 -11.89
C GLU A 297 -6.18 -31.52 -10.44
N GLY A 298 -6.08 -30.22 -10.23
CA GLY A 298 -5.90 -29.63 -8.90
C GLY A 298 -4.55 -29.93 -8.26
N VAL A 299 -3.50 -29.92 -9.08
CA VAL A 299 -2.13 -30.27 -8.67
C VAL A 299 -1.17 -29.14 -8.96
N VAL A 300 -0.26 -28.88 -8.02
CA VAL A 300 0.88 -28.00 -8.22
C VAL A 300 2.17 -28.77 -7.92
N LYS A 301 3.07 -28.81 -8.89
CA LYS A 301 4.39 -29.45 -8.76
C LYS A 301 5.47 -28.41 -8.53
N TYR A 302 6.49 -28.79 -7.76
CA TYR A 302 7.66 -27.95 -7.53
C TYR A 302 8.92 -28.78 -7.39
N ASN A 303 10.07 -28.15 -7.65
CA ASN A 303 11.38 -28.73 -7.43
C ASN A 303 12.11 -27.87 -6.37
N ASP A 304 12.74 -28.51 -5.41
CA ASP A 304 13.68 -27.84 -4.51
C ASP A 304 14.98 -27.54 -5.29
N ILE A 305 15.38 -26.28 -5.34
CA ILE A 305 16.53 -25.82 -6.15
C ILE A 305 17.85 -26.32 -5.56
N ALA A 306 17.92 -26.50 -4.23
CA ALA A 306 19.15 -26.88 -3.54
C ALA A 306 19.40 -28.40 -3.56
N THR A 307 18.31 -29.20 -3.48
CA THR A 307 18.41 -30.68 -3.37
C THR A 307 17.96 -31.38 -4.64
N GLU A 308 17.42 -30.67 -5.62
CA GLU A 308 16.78 -31.20 -6.86
C GLU A 308 15.62 -32.18 -6.59
N SER A 309 15.18 -32.26 -5.34
CA SER A 309 14.05 -33.11 -4.98
C SER A 309 12.73 -32.53 -5.54
N ARG A 310 11.83 -33.44 -5.95
CA ARG A 310 10.54 -33.08 -6.52
C ARG A 310 9.44 -33.20 -5.49
N GLY A 311 8.58 -32.16 -5.42
CA GLY A 311 7.40 -32.17 -4.58
C GLY A 311 6.12 -32.01 -5.40
N ARG A 312 5.00 -32.40 -4.77
CA ARG A 312 3.66 -32.33 -5.34
C ARG A 312 2.67 -31.92 -4.27
N ILE A 313 1.83 -30.95 -4.58
CA ILE A 313 0.71 -30.49 -3.75
C ILE A 313 -0.57 -30.89 -4.48
N GLU A 314 -1.41 -31.65 -3.82
CA GLU A 314 -2.67 -32.15 -4.36
C GLU A 314 -3.86 -31.41 -3.78
N ASN A 315 -5.05 -31.59 -4.36
CA ASN A 315 -6.29 -30.97 -3.96
C ASN A 315 -6.15 -29.44 -3.89
N VAL A 316 -5.45 -28.85 -4.87
CA VAL A 316 -5.27 -27.41 -5.00
C VAL A 316 -6.52 -26.82 -5.66
N SER A 317 -7.23 -25.96 -4.93
CA SER A 317 -8.41 -25.27 -5.42
C SER A 317 -8.10 -23.84 -5.90
N ALA A 318 -6.95 -23.28 -5.49
CA ALA A 318 -6.49 -21.98 -5.94
C ALA A 318 -4.97 -21.93 -6.03
N LEU A 319 -4.48 -21.30 -7.10
CA LEU A 319 -3.10 -20.88 -7.27
C LEU A 319 -3.09 -19.36 -7.44
N THR A 320 -2.23 -18.68 -6.72
CA THR A 320 -2.07 -17.21 -6.79
C THR A 320 -0.61 -16.83 -6.67
N TYR A 321 -0.32 -15.56 -6.97
CA TYR A 321 1.05 -15.05 -6.94
C TYR A 321 1.16 -13.62 -6.44
N ALA A 322 2.30 -13.34 -5.82
CA ALA A 322 2.82 -12.02 -5.55
C ALA A 322 4.18 -11.88 -6.26
N SER A 323 4.27 -11.00 -7.22
CA SER A 323 5.45 -10.82 -8.08
C SER A 323 5.94 -9.37 -8.07
N PRO A 324 7.17 -9.10 -8.56
CA PRO A 324 7.61 -7.74 -8.83
C PRO A 324 6.58 -7.00 -9.71
N ARG A 325 6.57 -5.67 -9.58
CA ARG A 325 5.60 -4.82 -10.25
C ARG A 325 6.27 -3.97 -11.34
N VAL A 326 5.50 -3.63 -12.37
CA VAL A 326 5.89 -2.70 -13.44
C VAL A 326 4.94 -1.50 -13.45
N PRO A 327 5.44 -0.30 -13.74
CA PRO A 327 4.62 0.92 -13.85
C PRO A 327 3.45 0.76 -14.82
N ARG A 328 2.28 1.30 -14.45
CA ARG A 328 1.13 1.45 -15.36
C ARG A 328 1.22 2.79 -16.08
N LEU A 329 1.73 2.77 -17.29
CA LEU A 329 1.92 3.96 -18.11
C LEU A 329 1.09 3.93 -19.41
N ASP A 330 0.00 3.16 -19.44
CA ASP A 330 -0.85 2.98 -20.64
C ASP A 330 -1.37 4.29 -21.19
N LEU A 331 -1.61 5.28 -20.32
CA LEU A 331 -2.11 6.61 -20.69
C LEU A 331 -1.01 7.55 -21.20
N LEU A 332 0.25 7.29 -20.91
CA LEU A 332 1.37 8.19 -21.22
C LEU A 332 1.52 8.48 -22.72
N PRO A 333 1.51 7.46 -23.64
CA PRO A 333 1.65 7.71 -25.06
C PRO A 333 0.56 8.63 -25.64
N ASP A 334 -0.68 8.46 -25.16
CA ASP A 334 -1.82 9.26 -25.61
C ASP A 334 -1.73 10.71 -25.12
N LEU A 335 -1.24 10.94 -23.91
CA LEU A 335 -0.99 12.28 -23.38
C LEU A 335 0.14 12.99 -24.16
N GLU A 336 1.25 12.29 -24.40
CA GLU A 336 2.37 12.82 -25.19
C GLU A 336 1.95 13.16 -26.62
N ALA A 337 1.16 12.29 -27.27
CA ALA A 337 0.59 12.56 -28.59
C ALA A 337 -0.36 13.78 -28.58
N ALA A 338 -0.97 14.06 -27.43
CA ALA A 338 -1.80 15.23 -27.20
C ALA A 338 -0.99 16.51 -26.88
N GLY A 339 0.33 16.43 -26.78
CA GLY A 339 1.23 17.53 -26.38
C GLY A 339 1.27 17.79 -24.89
N ILE A 340 0.78 16.87 -24.06
CA ILE A 340 0.77 16.95 -22.60
C ILE A 340 1.94 16.13 -22.05
N VAL A 341 2.85 16.77 -21.31
CA VAL A 341 3.96 16.09 -20.62
C VAL A 341 3.60 15.99 -19.13
N PRO A 342 3.17 14.81 -18.65
CA PRO A 342 2.76 14.67 -17.26
C PRO A 342 3.96 14.50 -16.32
N HIS A 343 3.77 14.88 -15.05
CA HIS A 343 4.63 14.46 -13.96
C HIS A 343 4.25 13.03 -13.55
N ILE A 344 5.22 12.14 -13.45
CA ILE A 344 4.99 10.73 -13.08
C ILE A 344 5.52 10.53 -11.66
N ILE A 345 4.68 9.99 -10.76
CA ILE A 345 5.01 9.82 -9.33
C ILE A 345 4.57 8.45 -8.78
N GLY A 346 5.12 8.11 -7.62
CA GLY A 346 4.81 6.86 -6.92
C GLY A 346 5.20 5.63 -7.74
N ASP A 347 4.43 4.55 -7.62
CA ASP A 347 4.70 3.30 -8.33
C ASP A 347 4.62 3.43 -9.86
N ALA A 348 3.95 4.46 -10.39
CA ALA A 348 3.96 4.76 -11.82
C ALA A 348 5.33 5.27 -12.30
N GLN A 349 6.13 5.89 -11.45
CA GLN A 349 7.52 6.24 -11.74
C GLN A 349 8.45 5.03 -11.59
N GLY A 350 8.18 4.18 -10.59
CA GLY A 350 8.92 2.96 -10.30
C GLY A 350 8.45 2.39 -8.96
N PRO A 351 8.04 1.14 -8.91
CA PRO A 351 7.57 0.51 -7.68
C PRO A 351 8.62 0.53 -6.57
N ARG A 352 8.25 1.11 -5.43
CA ARG A 352 9.10 1.28 -4.23
C ARG A 352 8.28 1.12 -2.96
N ARG A 353 8.86 1.46 -1.81
CA ARG A 353 8.15 1.43 -0.52
C ARG A 353 7.15 2.60 -0.43
N LEU A 354 6.20 2.49 0.49
CA LEU A 354 5.18 3.50 0.74
C LEU A 354 5.78 4.88 1.09
N VAL A 355 6.90 4.90 1.84
CA VAL A 355 7.62 6.13 2.20
C VAL A 355 8.01 6.95 0.97
N GLU A 356 8.52 6.28 -0.08
CA GLU A 356 8.91 6.96 -1.32
C GLU A 356 7.68 7.48 -2.09
N ALA A 357 6.61 6.69 -2.16
CA ALA A 357 5.38 7.11 -2.82
C ALA A 357 4.76 8.35 -2.16
N MET A 358 4.71 8.39 -0.82
CA MET A 358 4.26 9.55 -0.05
C MET A 358 5.16 10.76 -0.27
N SER A 359 6.49 10.56 -0.23
CA SER A 359 7.47 11.62 -0.46
C SER A 359 7.39 12.21 -1.87
N ASP A 360 7.17 11.38 -2.91
CA ASP A 360 7.01 11.86 -4.28
C ASP A 360 5.78 12.77 -4.40
N GLY A 361 4.64 12.32 -3.87
CA GLY A 361 3.40 13.10 -3.88
C GLY A 361 3.54 14.44 -3.16
N TYR A 362 4.07 14.41 -1.95
CA TYR A 362 4.30 15.60 -1.14
C TYR A 362 5.23 16.61 -1.82
N LYS A 363 6.42 16.16 -2.26
CA LYS A 363 7.41 17.03 -2.91
C LYS A 363 6.90 17.63 -4.21
N LEU A 364 6.18 16.84 -5.01
CA LEU A 364 5.61 17.37 -6.24
C LEU A 364 4.51 18.37 -5.94
N GLY A 365 3.60 18.08 -5.00
CA GLY A 365 2.54 18.99 -4.59
C GLY A 365 3.06 20.34 -4.06
N LEU A 366 4.22 20.34 -3.39
CA LEU A 366 4.90 21.56 -2.96
C LEU A 366 5.58 22.34 -4.08
N LYS A 367 6.03 21.65 -5.13
CA LYS A 367 6.80 22.24 -6.23
C LYS A 367 5.93 22.88 -7.31
N ILE A 368 4.75 22.32 -7.53
CA ILE A 368 3.78 22.80 -8.51
C ILE A 368 3.13 24.08 -7.98
#